data_10482a1c2e130c4f0ffa27ec1c50ff84
#
_entry.id   10482a1c2e130c4f0ffa27ec1c50ff84
#
_cell.length_a   1.000
_cell.length_b   1.000
_cell.length_c   1.000
_cell.angle_alpha   90.00
_cell.angle_beta   90.00
_cell.angle_gamma   90.00
#
_symmetry.space_group_name_H-M   'P 1'
#
loop_
_entity.id
_entity.type
_entity.pdbx_description
1 polymer ?
#
loop_
_entity_poly.entity_id
_entity_poly.type
_entity_poly.pdbx_seq_one_letter_code
_entity_poly.pdbx_strand_id
1 'polypeptide(L)'
;MEVKMGIEILGICLVLIIYLCWRVFFRPFNLFRDFGDLGFESVSKTGNDIYKRNAINEMRKRRKNGKLPPSYPNGWFAILESESLKAGETKEIYALGQNLVAWRGRRSGVTYVADAYCPHLGAHLGVGGEVKGDCIQCPFHGWEFDGEKEGKLTRIPYAEKVPGFAQIKLWPVTETNGFIFVWFHSEGSGPSWNLDPIPEIVEGKWSYRGRSEMRVACHIQISRDIRIWNRKCFLDKPILIREEQTIKLFRRWFSQFYYENSNSDNGRTNYFKKG
;
A
#
# COMPACT_ATOMS: atom_id res chain seq x y z
N MET A 1 -6.24 -38.21 -43.49
CA MET A 1 -5.50 -37.00 -43.07
C MET A 1 -6.44 -36.03 -42.34
N GLU A 2 -7.61 -35.76 -42.85
CA GLU A 2 -8.59 -34.82 -42.26
C GLU A 2 -9.10 -35.20 -40.86
N VAL A 3 -9.40 -36.49 -40.60
CA VAL A 3 -9.89 -36.93 -39.28
C VAL A 3 -8.83 -36.73 -38.18
N LYS A 4 -7.54 -36.98 -38.49
CA LYS A 4 -6.45 -36.79 -37.53
C LYS A 4 -6.26 -35.31 -37.18
N MET A 5 -6.31 -34.45 -38.19
CA MET A 5 -6.27 -32.98 -38.02
C MET A 5 -7.46 -32.46 -37.20
N GLY A 6 -8.66 -33.01 -37.38
CA GLY A 6 -9.85 -32.65 -36.59
C GLY A 6 -9.72 -33.00 -35.10
N ILE A 7 -9.13 -34.16 -34.78
CA ILE A 7 -8.89 -34.59 -33.41
C ILE A 7 -7.85 -33.69 -32.73
N GLU A 8 -6.78 -33.29 -33.44
CA GLU A 8 -5.75 -32.39 -32.91
C GLU A 8 -6.32 -30.99 -32.62
N ILE A 9 -7.16 -30.46 -33.52
CA ILE A 9 -7.84 -29.16 -33.31
C ILE A 9 -8.78 -29.24 -32.12
N LEU A 10 -9.57 -30.30 -31.97
CA LEU A 10 -10.48 -30.48 -30.83
C LEU A 10 -9.70 -30.55 -29.53
N GLY A 11 -8.55 -31.22 -29.49
CA GLY A 11 -7.67 -31.28 -28.34
C GLY A 11 -7.13 -29.90 -27.93
N ILE A 12 -6.68 -29.10 -28.88
CA ILE A 12 -6.21 -27.73 -28.64
C ILE A 12 -7.35 -26.85 -28.09
N CYS A 13 -8.54 -26.94 -28.70
CA CYS A 13 -9.71 -26.19 -28.21
C CYS A 13 -10.08 -26.55 -26.75
N LEU A 14 -10.03 -27.84 -26.42
CA LEU A 14 -10.31 -28.31 -25.05
C LEU A 14 -9.29 -27.75 -24.04
N VAL A 15 -8.01 -27.80 -24.39
CA VAL A 15 -6.94 -27.25 -23.53
C VAL A 15 -7.11 -25.75 -23.32
N LEU A 16 -7.46 -25.00 -24.38
CA LEU A 16 -7.73 -23.57 -24.29
C LEU A 16 -8.96 -23.27 -23.42
N ILE A 17 -10.03 -24.04 -23.53
CA ILE A 17 -11.21 -23.88 -22.69
C ILE A 17 -10.88 -24.16 -21.23
N ILE A 18 -10.14 -25.24 -20.93
CA ILE A 18 -9.70 -25.56 -19.56
C ILE A 18 -8.83 -24.43 -19.01
N TYR A 19 -7.89 -23.93 -19.79
CA TYR A 19 -7.03 -22.81 -19.39
C TYR A 19 -7.84 -21.55 -19.12
N LEU A 20 -8.79 -21.19 -19.98
CA LEU A 20 -9.66 -20.01 -19.79
C LEU A 20 -10.54 -20.17 -18.55
N CYS A 21 -11.15 -21.34 -18.36
CA CYS A 21 -11.93 -21.64 -17.15
C CYS A 21 -11.07 -21.51 -15.89
N TRP A 22 -9.87 -22.10 -15.88
CA TRP A 22 -8.95 -21.97 -14.77
C TRP A 22 -8.58 -20.51 -14.50
N ARG A 23 -8.27 -19.74 -15.55
CA ARG A 23 -7.93 -18.32 -15.43
C ARG A 23 -9.08 -17.46 -14.87
N VAL A 24 -10.32 -17.73 -15.32
CA VAL A 24 -11.50 -16.97 -14.89
C VAL A 24 -11.96 -17.34 -13.47
N PHE A 25 -11.95 -18.64 -13.15
CA PHE A 25 -12.53 -19.13 -11.90
C PHE A 25 -11.55 -19.29 -10.75
N PHE A 26 -10.25 -19.45 -11.02
CA PHE A 26 -9.26 -19.78 -10.00
C PHE A 26 -8.15 -18.74 -9.83
N ARG A 27 -7.92 -17.88 -10.82
CA ARG A 27 -6.94 -16.80 -10.66
C ARG A 27 -7.57 -15.53 -10.11
N PRO A 28 -6.86 -14.79 -9.21
CA PRO A 28 -7.28 -13.46 -8.77
C PRO A 28 -7.39 -12.51 -9.96
N PHE A 29 -8.46 -11.71 -9.99
CA PHE A 29 -8.66 -10.66 -10.98
C PHE A 29 -8.36 -9.30 -10.35
N ASN A 30 -7.19 -8.72 -10.69
CA ASN A 30 -6.77 -7.42 -10.20
C ASN A 30 -7.00 -6.35 -11.27
N LEU A 31 -7.78 -5.33 -10.95
CA LEU A 31 -8.06 -4.19 -11.81
C LEU A 31 -7.28 -2.96 -11.31
N PHE A 32 -6.35 -2.49 -12.11
CA PHE A 32 -5.59 -1.27 -11.85
C PHE A 32 -6.20 -0.10 -12.64
N ARG A 33 -6.40 1.03 -11.99
CA ARG A 33 -6.92 2.25 -12.60
C ARG A 33 -5.90 3.38 -12.49
N ASP A 34 -5.71 4.12 -13.59
CA ASP A 34 -4.85 5.28 -13.63
C ASP A 34 -5.58 6.55 -13.11
N PHE A 35 -4.83 7.62 -12.88
CA PHE A 35 -5.34 8.92 -12.46
C PHE A 35 -6.36 9.50 -13.47
N GLY A 36 -6.21 9.24 -14.77
CA GLY A 36 -7.16 9.62 -15.80
C GLY A 36 -8.54 9.03 -15.55
N ASP A 37 -8.62 7.74 -15.22
CA ASP A 37 -9.87 7.04 -14.88
C ASP A 37 -10.58 7.64 -13.66
N LEU A 38 -9.83 8.35 -12.82
CA LEU A 38 -10.30 8.96 -11.59
C LEU A 38 -10.67 10.45 -11.73
N GLY A 39 -10.64 10.99 -12.95
CA GLY A 39 -11.00 12.37 -13.25
C GLY A 39 -9.85 13.37 -13.22
N PHE A 40 -8.60 12.90 -13.28
CA PHE A 40 -7.40 13.73 -13.41
C PHE A 40 -6.74 13.56 -14.78
N GLU A 41 -7.54 13.59 -15.85
CA GLU A 41 -7.09 13.34 -17.23
C GLU A 41 -5.97 14.28 -17.70
N SER A 42 -6.00 15.54 -17.25
CA SER A 42 -4.96 16.53 -17.56
C SER A 42 -3.58 16.20 -16.95
N VAL A 43 -3.57 15.37 -15.91
CA VAL A 43 -2.35 15.01 -15.17
C VAL A 43 -1.84 13.62 -15.55
N SER A 44 -2.72 12.72 -15.96
CA SER A 44 -2.38 11.30 -16.19
C SER A 44 -1.34 11.09 -17.28
N LYS A 45 -1.30 11.98 -18.27
CA LYS A 45 -0.44 11.84 -19.47
C LYS A 45 0.94 12.47 -19.36
N THR A 46 1.24 13.21 -18.28
CA THR A 46 2.46 14.01 -18.16
C THR A 46 3.24 13.70 -16.90
N GLY A 47 4.56 13.65 -17.01
CA GLY A 47 5.49 13.56 -15.88
C GLY A 47 5.52 12.16 -15.19
N ASN A 48 6.44 12.08 -14.20
CA ASN A 48 6.57 10.91 -13.34
C ASN A 48 5.50 10.90 -12.23
N ASP A 49 5.41 9.82 -11.45
CA ASP A 49 4.41 9.65 -10.39
C ASP A 49 4.49 10.72 -9.27
N ILE A 50 5.68 11.27 -9.00
CA ILE A 50 5.87 12.36 -8.04
C ILE A 50 5.24 13.64 -8.56
N TYR A 51 5.50 13.98 -9.83
CA TYR A 51 4.89 15.15 -10.50
C TYR A 51 3.37 15.04 -10.52
N LYS A 52 2.84 13.86 -10.92
CA LYS A 52 1.40 13.60 -10.96
C LYS A 52 0.76 13.78 -9.59
N ARG A 53 1.36 13.24 -8.52
CA ARG A 53 0.87 13.40 -7.15
C ARG A 53 0.84 14.87 -6.71
N ASN A 54 1.92 15.61 -6.97
CA ASN A 54 2.00 17.02 -6.61
C ASN A 54 0.95 17.85 -7.35
N ALA A 55 0.78 17.63 -8.65
CA ALA A 55 -0.22 18.32 -9.46
C ALA A 55 -1.64 18.01 -9.00
N ILE A 56 -1.94 16.76 -8.64
CA ILE A 56 -3.24 16.37 -8.07
C ILE A 56 -3.47 17.03 -6.71
N ASN A 57 -2.46 17.07 -5.86
CA ASN A 57 -2.58 17.73 -4.55
C ASN A 57 -2.85 19.22 -4.69
N GLU A 58 -2.20 19.90 -5.63
CA GLU A 58 -2.47 21.31 -5.92
C GLU A 58 -3.90 21.52 -6.45
N MET A 59 -4.37 20.66 -7.35
CA MET A 59 -5.76 20.72 -7.84
C MET A 59 -6.76 20.51 -6.70
N ARG A 60 -6.47 19.64 -5.74
CA ARG A 60 -7.31 19.38 -4.57
C ARG A 60 -7.32 20.54 -3.59
N LYS A 61 -6.17 21.16 -3.33
CA LYS A 61 -6.07 22.37 -2.49
C LYS A 61 -6.97 23.49 -2.98
N ARG A 62 -7.06 23.67 -4.30
CA ARG A 62 -7.95 24.70 -4.91
C ARG A 62 -9.44 24.42 -4.70
N ARG A 63 -9.82 23.18 -4.38
CA ARG A 63 -11.23 22.78 -4.09
C ARG A 63 -11.54 22.76 -2.60
N LYS A 64 -10.63 23.25 -1.79
CA LYS A 64 -10.75 23.24 -0.34
C LYS A 64 -11.70 24.34 0.14
N ASN A 65 -12.66 23.94 0.97
CA ASN A 65 -13.44 24.85 1.79
C ASN A 65 -13.33 24.35 3.24
N GLY A 66 -12.65 25.11 4.09
CA GLY A 66 -12.29 24.68 5.43
C GLY A 66 -10.97 23.92 5.51
N LYS A 67 -10.72 23.29 6.65
CA LYS A 67 -9.49 22.52 6.93
C LYS A 67 -9.67 21.06 6.51
N LEU A 68 -8.71 20.52 5.73
CA LEU A 68 -8.73 19.10 5.40
C LEU A 68 -8.37 18.26 6.63
N PRO A 69 -9.02 17.10 6.83
CA PRO A 69 -8.60 16.16 7.85
C PRO A 69 -7.20 15.60 7.54
N PRO A 70 -6.51 15.01 8.54
CA PRO A 70 -5.27 14.28 8.30
C PRO A 70 -5.41 13.25 7.17
N SER A 71 -4.33 13.01 6.43
CA SER A 71 -4.39 12.17 5.23
C SER A 71 -4.72 10.71 5.55
N TYR A 72 -4.20 10.20 6.68
CA TYR A 72 -4.37 8.81 7.08
C TYR A 72 -4.71 8.71 8.57
N PRO A 73 -5.69 7.88 8.97
CA PRO A 73 -5.90 7.51 10.36
C PRO A 73 -4.77 6.62 10.86
N ASN A 74 -4.60 6.52 12.18
CA ASN A 74 -3.69 5.58 12.79
C ASN A 74 -4.28 4.16 12.72
N GLY A 75 -3.50 3.17 12.31
CA GLY A 75 -3.96 1.80 12.19
C GLY A 75 -3.18 0.94 11.21
N TRP A 76 -3.69 -0.25 10.95
CA TRP A 76 -3.14 -1.21 10.00
C TRP A 76 -3.64 -0.94 8.59
N PHE A 77 -2.72 -0.97 7.62
CA PHE A 77 -3.02 -0.78 6.20
C PHE A 77 -2.47 -1.94 5.38
N ALA A 78 -3.33 -2.61 4.62
CA ALA A 78 -2.91 -3.62 3.65
C ALA A 78 -2.13 -2.94 2.51
N ILE A 79 -0.92 -3.41 2.24
CA ILE A 79 -0.04 -2.84 1.23
C ILE A 79 0.27 -3.80 0.09
N LEU A 80 0.14 -5.11 0.32
CA LEU A 80 0.51 -6.13 -0.66
C LEU A 80 -0.20 -7.44 -0.34
N GLU A 81 -0.50 -8.25 -1.37
CA GLU A 81 -0.87 -9.65 -1.18
C GLU A 81 0.34 -10.50 -0.78
N SER A 82 0.15 -11.39 0.21
CA SER A 82 1.19 -12.29 0.70
C SER A 82 1.85 -13.12 -0.39
N GLU A 83 1.03 -13.68 -1.29
CA GLU A 83 1.49 -14.55 -2.38
C GLU A 83 2.30 -13.79 -3.46
N SER A 84 2.15 -12.48 -3.53
CA SER A 84 2.84 -11.66 -4.52
C SER A 84 4.30 -11.37 -4.16
N LEU A 85 4.75 -11.70 -2.92
CA LEU A 85 6.12 -11.51 -2.45
C LEU A 85 6.72 -12.85 -2.03
N LYS A 86 7.54 -13.44 -2.88
CA LYS A 86 8.19 -14.73 -2.61
C LYS A 86 9.43 -14.56 -1.74
N ALA A 87 9.87 -15.67 -1.09
CA ALA A 87 11.11 -15.69 -0.32
C ALA A 87 12.31 -15.25 -1.18
N GLY A 88 13.05 -14.28 -0.70
CA GLY A 88 14.19 -13.71 -1.40
C GLY A 88 13.83 -12.63 -2.44
N GLU A 89 12.58 -12.22 -2.54
CA GLU A 89 12.14 -11.11 -3.40
C GLU A 89 12.05 -9.79 -2.65
N THR A 90 12.20 -8.70 -3.42
CA THR A 90 11.94 -7.32 -2.99
C THR A 90 10.84 -6.72 -3.83
N LYS A 91 10.05 -5.81 -3.24
CA LYS A 91 9.05 -5.01 -3.96
C LYS A 91 9.07 -3.56 -3.54
N GLU A 92 9.01 -2.70 -4.52
CA GLU A 92 8.76 -1.27 -4.35
C GLU A 92 7.27 -1.04 -4.08
N ILE A 93 6.96 -0.23 -3.07
CA ILE A 93 5.58 0.06 -2.65
C ILE A 93 5.41 1.56 -2.43
N TYR A 94 4.34 2.12 -2.98
CA TYR A 94 3.89 3.48 -2.72
C TYR A 94 2.62 3.43 -1.90
N ALA A 95 2.73 3.63 -0.61
CA ALA A 95 1.60 3.61 0.30
C ALA A 95 1.72 4.70 1.37
N LEU A 96 0.60 5.18 1.90
CA LEU A 96 0.56 6.15 3.02
C LEU A 96 1.38 7.42 2.75
N GLY A 97 1.49 7.84 1.49
CA GLY A 97 2.33 8.97 1.08
C GLY A 97 3.84 8.72 1.19
N GLN A 98 4.27 7.48 1.43
CA GLN A 98 5.66 7.06 1.60
C GLN A 98 6.12 6.17 0.45
N ASN A 99 7.43 6.21 0.18
CA ASN A 99 8.10 5.23 -0.65
C ASN A 99 8.65 4.15 0.29
N LEU A 100 8.15 2.94 0.11
CA LEU A 100 8.49 1.80 0.95
C LEU A 100 9.14 0.71 0.11
N VAL A 101 9.90 -0.14 0.76
CA VAL A 101 10.37 -1.41 0.23
C VAL A 101 9.87 -2.54 1.11
N ALA A 102 9.28 -3.57 0.52
CA ALA A 102 9.02 -4.82 1.18
C ALA A 102 9.97 -5.89 0.67
N TRP A 103 10.45 -6.75 1.56
CA TRP A 103 11.19 -7.96 1.17
C TRP A 103 10.81 -9.12 2.06
N ARG A 104 10.94 -10.32 1.52
CA ARG A 104 10.77 -11.54 2.30
C ARG A 104 12.10 -12.21 2.51
N GLY A 105 12.46 -12.43 3.77
CA GLY A 105 13.67 -13.12 4.15
C GLY A 105 13.78 -14.46 3.44
N ARG A 106 14.97 -14.76 2.90
CA ARG A 106 15.23 -16.01 2.21
C ARG A 106 15.37 -17.18 3.18
N ARG A 107 15.84 -16.90 4.39
CA ARG A 107 16.08 -17.87 5.45
C ARG A 107 14.84 -18.06 6.34
N SER A 108 14.30 -16.95 6.85
CA SER A 108 13.19 -16.98 7.81
C SER A 108 11.81 -17.07 7.16
N GLY A 109 11.67 -16.61 5.89
CA GLY A 109 10.38 -16.41 5.24
C GLY A 109 9.58 -15.23 5.80
N VAL A 110 10.11 -14.51 6.79
CA VAL A 110 9.47 -13.35 7.41
C VAL A 110 9.47 -12.16 6.45
N THR A 111 8.37 -11.43 6.44
CA THR A 111 8.23 -10.21 5.65
C THR A 111 8.66 -8.99 6.47
N TYR A 112 9.49 -8.16 5.86
CA TYR A 112 9.92 -6.88 6.40
C TYR A 112 9.51 -5.74 5.47
N VAL A 113 9.22 -4.58 6.04
CA VAL A 113 8.94 -3.36 5.29
C VAL A 113 9.72 -2.21 5.88
N ALA A 114 10.37 -1.43 5.02
CA ALA A 114 11.19 -0.29 5.43
C ALA A 114 10.93 0.93 4.54
N ASP A 115 11.43 2.09 5.00
CA ASP A 115 11.62 3.24 4.13
C ASP A 115 12.53 2.85 2.96
N ALA A 116 12.15 3.25 1.74
CA ALA A 116 12.76 2.69 0.52
C ALA A 116 14.21 3.11 0.25
N TYR A 117 14.70 4.17 0.90
CA TYR A 117 15.97 4.78 0.51
C TYR A 117 17.13 4.43 1.43
N CYS A 118 18.20 3.96 0.82
CA CYS A 118 19.45 3.68 1.53
C CYS A 118 20.03 4.97 2.14
N PRO A 119 20.36 4.99 3.45
CA PRO A 119 20.88 6.18 4.12
C PRO A 119 22.27 6.62 3.66
N HIS A 120 22.97 5.78 2.89
CA HIS A 120 24.28 6.12 2.34
C HIS A 120 24.18 7.24 1.28
N LEU A 121 23.61 6.94 0.12
CA LEU A 121 23.49 7.87 -1.01
C LEU A 121 22.09 7.86 -1.68
N GLY A 122 21.06 7.43 -0.97
CA GLY A 122 19.68 7.54 -1.42
C GLY A 122 19.24 6.56 -2.51
N ALA A 123 19.98 5.45 -2.73
CA ALA A 123 19.54 4.44 -3.67
C ALA A 123 18.24 3.77 -3.18
N HIS A 124 17.30 3.54 -4.11
CA HIS A 124 16.04 2.88 -3.79
C HIS A 124 16.23 1.36 -3.61
N LEU A 125 16.04 0.85 -2.40
CA LEU A 125 16.32 -0.55 -2.05
C LEU A 125 15.40 -1.55 -2.76
N GLY A 126 14.18 -1.15 -3.14
CA GLY A 126 13.23 -1.99 -3.86
C GLY A 126 13.49 -2.08 -5.37
N VAL A 127 14.43 -1.27 -5.90
CA VAL A 127 14.79 -1.25 -7.32
C VAL A 127 16.19 -1.80 -7.48
N GLY A 128 16.30 -3.07 -7.84
CA GLY A 128 17.59 -3.77 -7.99
C GLY A 128 18.26 -4.21 -6.68
N GLY A 129 17.65 -3.99 -5.52
CA GLY A 129 18.13 -4.53 -4.25
C GLY A 129 17.95 -6.04 -4.18
N GLU A 130 18.86 -6.71 -3.50
CA GLU A 130 18.86 -8.17 -3.36
C GLU A 130 18.64 -8.59 -1.90
N VAL A 131 17.99 -9.74 -1.70
CA VAL A 131 17.83 -10.33 -0.37
C VAL A 131 18.96 -11.32 -0.12
N LYS A 132 19.75 -11.06 0.95
CA LYS A 132 20.84 -11.91 1.42
C LYS A 132 20.50 -12.45 2.82
N GLY A 133 20.07 -13.73 2.89
CA GLY A 133 19.49 -14.26 4.14
C GLY A 133 18.19 -13.50 4.48
N ASP A 134 18.18 -12.75 5.57
CA ASP A 134 17.07 -11.87 5.98
C ASP A 134 17.39 -10.38 5.84
N CYS A 135 18.57 -10.07 5.30
CA CYS A 135 19.00 -8.71 5.01
C CYS A 135 18.57 -8.27 3.61
N ILE A 136 18.29 -6.97 3.45
CA ILE A 136 18.19 -6.32 2.15
C ILE A 136 19.52 -5.65 1.81
N GLN A 137 20.07 -5.98 0.64
CA GLN A 137 21.31 -5.42 0.13
C GLN A 137 21.02 -4.28 -0.84
N CYS A 138 21.67 -3.14 -0.60
CA CYS A 138 21.56 -1.97 -1.48
C CYS A 138 22.19 -2.25 -2.84
N PRO A 139 21.48 -1.95 -3.95
CA PRO A 139 21.99 -2.23 -5.31
C PRO A 139 23.20 -1.38 -5.69
N PHE A 140 23.42 -0.26 -5.00
CA PHE A 140 24.45 0.70 -5.40
C PHE A 140 25.84 0.33 -4.85
N HIS A 141 25.98 0.12 -3.53
CA HIS A 141 27.28 -0.16 -2.90
C HIS A 141 27.26 -1.39 -2.01
N GLY A 142 26.23 -2.22 -2.08
CA GLY A 142 26.16 -3.49 -1.37
C GLY A 142 25.99 -3.41 0.15
N TRP A 143 25.55 -2.27 0.70
CA TRP A 143 25.25 -2.15 2.12
C TRP A 143 24.09 -3.09 2.48
N GLU A 144 24.24 -3.89 3.55
CA GLU A 144 23.26 -4.89 3.97
C GLU A 144 22.59 -4.48 5.27
N PHE A 145 21.26 -4.36 5.23
CA PHE A 145 20.43 -3.98 6.37
C PHE A 145 19.60 -5.18 6.82
N ASP A 146 19.70 -5.51 8.11
CA ASP A 146 19.14 -6.73 8.68
C ASP A 146 17.71 -6.49 9.20
N GLY A 147 16.74 -7.23 8.65
CA GLY A 147 15.35 -7.16 9.06
C GLY A 147 15.10 -7.64 10.49
N GLU A 148 15.83 -8.65 10.95
CA GLU A 148 15.72 -9.19 12.33
C GLU A 148 16.32 -8.24 13.38
N LYS A 149 17.27 -7.37 12.95
CA LYS A 149 17.96 -6.42 13.83
C LYS A 149 17.48 -4.98 13.63
N GLU A 150 16.17 -4.80 13.54
CA GLU A 150 15.56 -3.47 13.47
C GLU A 150 16.04 -2.60 12.31
N GLY A 151 16.48 -3.23 11.20
CA GLY A 151 17.00 -2.50 10.04
C GLY A 151 18.43 -1.99 10.19
N LYS A 152 19.20 -2.49 11.17
CA LYS A 152 20.59 -2.10 11.36
C LYS A 152 21.47 -2.54 10.20
N LEU A 153 22.42 -1.69 9.85
CA LEU A 153 23.47 -2.02 8.89
C LEU A 153 24.39 -3.08 9.49
N THR A 154 24.52 -4.22 8.82
CA THR A 154 25.32 -5.35 9.32
C THR A 154 26.58 -5.61 8.50
N ARG A 155 26.61 -5.14 7.24
CA ARG A 155 27.76 -5.36 6.37
C ARG A 155 27.94 -4.24 5.35
N ILE A 156 29.21 -3.88 5.14
CA ILE A 156 29.69 -3.04 4.04
C ILE A 156 30.77 -3.83 3.31
N PRO A 157 30.61 -4.19 2.01
CA PRO A 157 31.54 -5.09 1.33
C PRO A 157 33.00 -4.64 1.27
N TYR A 158 33.24 -3.34 1.33
CA TYR A 158 34.55 -2.71 1.18
C TYR A 158 35.08 -2.08 2.48
N ALA A 159 34.45 -2.34 3.63
CA ALA A 159 34.86 -1.80 4.91
C ALA A 159 34.91 -2.89 5.99
N GLU A 160 35.93 -2.85 6.82
CA GLU A 160 36.07 -3.77 7.96
C GLU A 160 35.15 -3.39 9.14
N LYS A 161 34.84 -2.09 9.28
CA LYS A 161 34.01 -1.58 10.39
C LYS A 161 32.68 -1.02 9.84
N VAL A 162 31.60 -1.41 10.49
CA VAL A 162 30.27 -0.94 10.21
C VAL A 162 29.87 0.15 11.21
N PRO A 163 29.38 1.32 10.76
CA PRO A 163 28.89 2.37 11.65
C PRO A 163 27.68 1.86 12.44
N GLY A 164 27.77 1.80 13.77
CA GLY A 164 26.71 1.25 14.62
C GLY A 164 25.41 2.07 14.66
N PHE A 165 25.43 3.31 14.18
CA PHE A 165 24.27 4.18 14.09
C PHE A 165 23.51 4.06 12.75
N ALA A 166 24.10 3.41 11.75
CA ALA A 166 23.50 3.32 10.43
C ALA A 166 22.39 2.27 10.41
N GLN A 167 21.20 2.69 10.05
CA GLN A 167 20.01 1.84 9.95
C GLN A 167 19.00 2.39 8.97
N ILE A 168 18.12 1.54 8.47
CA ILE A 168 16.90 1.92 7.78
C ILE A 168 15.72 1.83 8.75
N LYS A 169 14.74 2.70 8.61
CA LYS A 169 13.54 2.65 9.44
C LYS A 169 12.67 1.48 9.00
N LEU A 170 12.44 0.50 9.88
CA LEU A 170 11.45 -0.53 9.68
C LEU A 170 10.06 -0.04 10.10
N TRP A 171 9.05 -0.55 9.41
CA TRP A 171 7.65 -0.39 9.76
C TRP A 171 7.19 -1.65 10.51
N PRO A 172 6.32 -1.52 11.53
CA PRO A 172 5.67 -2.69 12.11
C PRO A 172 4.82 -3.38 11.05
N VAL A 173 5.02 -4.69 10.91
CA VAL A 173 4.36 -5.53 9.88
C VAL A 173 3.58 -6.63 10.55
N THR A 174 2.41 -6.95 10.02
CA THR A 174 1.70 -8.20 10.27
C THR A 174 1.24 -8.79 8.96
N GLU A 175 1.28 -10.12 8.87
CA GLU A 175 0.83 -10.87 7.71
C GLU A 175 -0.31 -11.77 8.13
N THR A 176 -1.52 -11.49 7.64
CA THR A 176 -2.73 -12.24 7.96
C THR A 176 -3.74 -12.14 6.82
N ASN A 177 -4.68 -13.09 6.76
CA ASN A 177 -5.77 -13.09 5.77
C ASN A 177 -5.30 -12.98 4.32
N GLY A 178 -4.08 -13.45 4.01
CA GLY A 178 -3.49 -13.40 2.67
C GLY A 178 -2.91 -12.05 2.28
N PHE A 179 -2.76 -11.12 3.22
CA PHE A 179 -2.20 -9.79 2.98
C PHE A 179 -1.09 -9.44 3.97
N ILE A 180 -0.16 -8.59 3.50
CA ILE A 180 0.86 -7.93 4.29
C ILE A 180 0.35 -6.55 4.66
N PHE A 181 0.32 -6.26 5.97
CA PHE A 181 -0.12 -4.98 6.53
C PHE A 181 1.05 -4.27 7.17
N VAL A 182 1.03 -2.94 7.12
CA VAL A 182 1.91 -2.07 7.89
C VAL A 182 1.11 -1.24 8.87
N TRP A 183 1.69 -0.99 10.03
CA TRP A 183 1.13 -0.07 11.01
C TRP A 183 1.57 1.36 10.71
N PHE A 184 0.58 2.24 10.58
CA PHE A 184 0.79 3.67 10.49
C PHE A 184 0.33 4.36 11.77
N HIS A 185 1.18 5.26 12.28
CA HIS A 185 0.82 6.16 13.37
C HIS A 185 1.44 7.52 13.12
N SER A 186 0.64 8.58 13.17
CA SER A 186 1.08 9.95 12.86
C SER A 186 2.19 10.47 13.76
N GLU A 187 2.25 9.96 15.00
CA GLU A 187 3.26 10.32 16.00
C GLU A 187 4.32 9.21 16.21
N GLY A 188 4.30 8.17 15.37
CA GLY A 188 5.29 7.09 15.40
C GLY A 188 5.12 6.07 16.53
N SER A 189 3.97 6.06 17.22
CA SER A 189 3.68 5.05 18.24
C SER A 189 3.48 3.67 17.62
N GLY A 190 3.91 2.62 18.32
CA GLY A 190 3.73 1.23 17.90
C GLY A 190 2.27 0.80 17.85
N PRO A 191 2.00 -0.43 17.34
CA PRO A 191 0.66 -0.98 17.26
C PRO A 191 -0.01 -1.06 18.64
N SER A 192 -1.22 -0.52 18.76
CA SER A 192 -2.06 -0.59 19.96
C SER A 192 -3.13 -1.69 19.89
N TRP A 193 -3.26 -2.34 18.75
CA TRP A 193 -4.18 -3.47 18.50
C TRP A 193 -3.65 -4.32 17.35
N ASN A 194 -4.11 -5.58 17.29
CA ASN A 194 -3.74 -6.54 16.26
C ASN A 194 -4.89 -6.81 15.32
N LEU A 195 -4.58 -7.28 14.10
CA LEU A 195 -5.57 -7.78 13.15
C LEU A 195 -5.88 -9.25 13.49
N ASP A 196 -7.14 -9.54 13.73
CA ASP A 196 -7.58 -10.92 13.92
C ASP A 196 -7.62 -11.68 12.59
N PRO A 197 -7.16 -12.93 12.55
CA PRO A 197 -7.34 -13.77 11.39
C PRO A 197 -8.83 -14.07 11.17
N ILE A 198 -9.24 -14.11 9.90
CA ILE A 198 -10.59 -14.52 9.51
C ILE A 198 -10.63 -16.05 9.47
N PRO A 199 -11.41 -16.71 10.34
CA PRO A 199 -11.39 -18.18 10.46
C PRO A 199 -11.62 -18.90 9.12
N GLU A 200 -12.55 -18.41 8.31
CA GLU A 200 -12.89 -19.01 7.03
C GLU A 200 -11.74 -18.95 6.01
N ILE A 201 -10.88 -17.95 6.11
CA ILE A 201 -9.67 -17.83 5.27
C ILE A 201 -8.59 -18.78 5.78
N VAL A 202 -8.36 -18.81 7.11
CA VAL A 202 -7.37 -19.68 7.74
C VAL A 202 -7.70 -21.16 7.51
N GLU A 203 -8.98 -21.51 7.60
CA GLU A 203 -9.48 -22.87 7.36
C GLU A 203 -9.58 -23.22 5.85
N GLY A 204 -9.27 -22.29 4.96
CA GLY A 204 -9.32 -22.51 3.52
C GLY A 204 -10.73 -22.59 2.92
N LYS A 205 -11.77 -22.19 3.67
CA LYS A 205 -13.16 -22.13 3.17
C LYS A 205 -13.37 -20.99 2.19
N TRP A 206 -12.68 -19.87 2.40
CA TRP A 206 -12.70 -18.71 1.53
C TRP A 206 -11.34 -18.51 0.86
N SER A 207 -11.38 -18.10 -0.39
CA SER A 207 -10.17 -17.76 -1.17
C SER A 207 -10.26 -16.36 -1.73
N TYR A 208 -9.13 -15.67 -1.79
CA TYR A 208 -8.99 -14.39 -2.43
C TYR A 208 -9.25 -14.50 -3.94
N ARG A 209 -10.13 -13.64 -4.49
CA ARG A 209 -10.53 -13.67 -5.90
C ARG A 209 -10.03 -12.47 -6.70
N GLY A 210 -9.47 -11.49 -6.04
CA GLY A 210 -8.93 -10.30 -6.69
C GLY A 210 -9.40 -9.00 -6.03
N ARG A 211 -8.79 -7.91 -6.48
CA ARG A 211 -9.08 -6.55 -6.01
C ARG A 211 -9.17 -5.55 -7.15
N SER A 212 -9.78 -4.41 -6.86
CA SER A 212 -9.67 -3.21 -7.67
C SER A 212 -8.70 -2.25 -7.00
N GLU A 213 -7.62 -1.90 -7.66
CA GLU A 213 -6.63 -0.95 -7.16
C GLU A 213 -6.72 0.37 -7.93
N MET A 214 -6.78 1.46 -7.19
CA MET A 214 -6.84 2.82 -7.73
C MET A 214 -5.82 3.68 -7.01
N ARG A 215 -4.92 4.29 -7.77
CA ARG A 215 -3.97 5.27 -7.22
C ARG A 215 -4.68 6.59 -7.05
N VAL A 216 -4.95 6.96 -5.81
CA VAL A 216 -5.62 8.22 -5.45
C VAL A 216 -4.79 8.99 -4.45
N ALA A 217 -4.68 10.31 -4.67
CA ALA A 217 -4.07 11.22 -3.70
C ALA A 217 -5.13 11.71 -2.71
N CYS A 218 -5.76 10.78 -1.96
CA CYS A 218 -6.84 11.09 -1.03
C CYS A 218 -6.97 10.03 0.07
N HIS A 219 -7.83 10.31 1.06
CA HIS A 219 -8.26 9.32 2.05
C HIS A 219 -8.86 8.07 1.42
N ILE A 220 -8.86 6.97 2.16
CA ILE A 220 -9.51 5.71 1.78
C ILE A 220 -10.94 5.98 1.34
N GLN A 221 -11.30 5.54 0.12
CA GLN A 221 -12.59 5.79 -0.48
C GLN A 221 -13.08 4.58 -1.27
N ILE A 222 -14.41 4.43 -1.31
CA ILE A 222 -15.06 3.35 -2.05
C ILE A 222 -14.97 3.64 -3.56
N SER A 223 -14.63 2.63 -4.32
CA SER A 223 -14.15 2.75 -5.71
C SER A 223 -15.10 3.42 -6.71
N ARG A 224 -16.41 3.20 -6.59
CA ARG A 224 -17.37 3.74 -7.57
C ARG A 224 -17.61 5.24 -7.45
N ASP A 225 -17.40 5.81 -6.26
CA ASP A 225 -17.71 7.20 -5.96
C ASP A 225 -16.50 8.13 -6.13
N ILE A 226 -15.32 7.58 -6.44
CA ILE A 226 -14.06 8.34 -6.52
C ILE A 226 -14.13 9.50 -7.50
N ARG A 227 -14.79 9.35 -8.66
CA ARG A 227 -14.93 10.43 -9.64
C ARG A 227 -15.70 11.62 -9.07
N ILE A 228 -16.76 11.35 -8.31
CA ILE A 228 -17.56 12.38 -7.63
C ILE A 228 -16.72 13.00 -6.53
N TRP A 229 -16.06 12.19 -5.71
CA TRP A 229 -15.27 12.63 -4.57
C TRP A 229 -14.03 13.43 -4.97
N ASN A 230 -13.36 13.08 -6.05
CA ASN A 230 -12.24 13.86 -6.57
C ASN A 230 -12.63 15.24 -7.09
N ARG A 231 -13.91 15.47 -7.37
CA ARG A 231 -14.48 16.77 -7.78
C ARG A 231 -15.27 17.46 -6.67
N LYS A 232 -15.44 16.81 -5.54
CA LYS A 232 -16.16 17.30 -4.37
C LYS A 232 -15.31 18.30 -3.60
N CYS A 233 -15.98 19.34 -3.08
CA CYS A 233 -15.41 20.24 -2.10
C CYS A 233 -15.56 19.65 -0.69
N PHE A 234 -14.50 19.69 0.13
CA PHE A 234 -14.62 19.31 1.52
C PHE A 234 -15.27 20.46 2.30
N LEU A 235 -16.37 20.15 3.00
CA LEU A 235 -17.06 21.06 3.90
C LEU A 235 -16.81 20.63 5.34
N ASP A 236 -16.23 21.51 6.12
CA ASP A 236 -15.97 21.29 7.55
C ASP A 236 -17.29 21.13 8.33
N LYS A 237 -18.27 21.99 8.01
CA LYS A 237 -19.60 21.96 8.61
C LYS A 237 -20.67 21.71 7.52
N PRO A 238 -20.87 20.45 7.11
CA PRO A 238 -21.90 20.15 6.11
C PRO A 238 -23.29 20.31 6.73
N ILE A 239 -24.25 20.72 5.91
CA ILE A 239 -25.67 20.69 6.31
C ILE A 239 -26.13 19.24 6.25
N LEU A 240 -26.55 18.70 7.40
CA LEU A 240 -27.05 17.34 7.55
C LEU A 240 -28.48 17.38 8.07
N ILE A 241 -29.36 16.60 7.45
CA ILE A 241 -30.75 16.43 7.89
C ILE A 241 -30.87 15.29 8.92
N ARG A 242 -32.06 15.13 9.50
CA ARG A 242 -32.30 14.14 10.56
C ARG A 242 -31.95 12.71 10.17
N GLU A 243 -32.25 12.35 8.93
CA GLU A 243 -32.04 11.01 8.36
C GLU A 243 -30.54 10.69 8.15
N GLU A 244 -29.68 11.71 8.18
CA GLU A 244 -28.24 11.60 7.95
C GLU A 244 -27.41 11.60 9.26
N GLN A 245 -28.04 11.34 10.40
CA GLN A 245 -27.35 11.27 11.70
C GLN A 245 -26.21 10.24 11.72
N THR A 246 -26.33 9.17 10.94
CA THR A 246 -25.27 8.16 10.79
C THR A 246 -23.98 8.76 10.22
N ILE A 247 -24.04 9.76 9.34
CA ILE A 247 -22.85 10.46 8.81
C ILE A 247 -22.15 11.22 9.95
N LYS A 248 -22.92 11.89 10.82
CA LYS A 248 -22.38 12.59 11.98
C LYS A 248 -21.74 11.63 12.97
N LEU A 249 -22.40 10.51 13.26
CA LEU A 249 -21.87 9.46 14.14
C LEU A 249 -20.62 8.82 13.56
N PHE A 250 -20.60 8.52 12.26
CA PHE A 250 -19.43 8.00 11.58
C PHE A 250 -18.25 8.97 11.64
N ARG A 251 -18.45 10.25 11.34
CA ARG A 251 -17.39 11.26 11.44
C ARG A 251 -16.82 11.34 12.85
N ARG A 252 -17.68 11.30 13.88
CA ARG A 252 -17.26 11.29 15.28
C ARG A 252 -16.48 10.03 15.63
N TRP A 253 -16.97 8.85 15.21
CA TRP A 253 -16.27 7.58 15.42
C TRP A 253 -14.93 7.57 14.69
N PHE A 254 -14.90 7.96 13.43
CA PHE A 254 -13.68 7.96 12.63
C PHE A 254 -12.62 8.92 13.17
N SER A 255 -13.05 10.04 13.76
CA SER A 255 -12.16 11.04 14.33
C SER A 255 -11.31 10.54 15.51
N GLN A 256 -11.74 9.48 16.20
CA GLN A 256 -10.96 8.90 17.31
C GLN A 256 -9.63 8.26 16.86
N PHE A 257 -9.49 7.93 15.57
CA PHE A 257 -8.24 7.37 15.00
C PHE A 257 -7.21 8.45 14.66
N TYR A 258 -7.49 9.72 14.91
CA TYR A 258 -6.57 10.81 14.71
C TYR A 258 -6.20 11.44 16.05
N TYR A 259 -4.92 11.78 16.20
CA TYR A 259 -4.44 12.55 17.34
C TYR A 259 -4.47 14.04 17.02
N GLU A 260 -4.49 14.89 18.07
CA GLU A 260 -4.48 16.35 17.93
C GLU A 260 -3.29 16.86 17.11
N ASN A 261 -2.16 16.15 17.16
CA ASN A 261 -0.92 16.46 16.45
C ASN A 261 -0.75 15.70 15.13
N SER A 262 -1.75 14.94 14.68
CA SER A 262 -1.67 14.25 13.40
C SER A 262 -1.37 15.25 12.28
N ASN A 263 -0.29 15.03 11.53
CA ASN A 263 0.12 15.91 10.44
C ASN A 263 -0.98 15.96 9.37
N SER A 264 -1.65 17.10 9.29
CA SER A 264 -2.39 17.45 8.08
C SER A 264 -1.42 18.14 7.13
N ASP A 265 -1.52 17.87 5.87
CA ASP A 265 -0.67 18.48 4.81
C ASP A 265 -0.74 20.02 4.75
N ASN A 266 -1.42 20.67 5.66
CA ASN A 266 -1.45 22.13 5.80
C ASN A 266 -2.07 22.56 7.13
N GLY A 267 -1.30 22.49 8.21
CA GLY A 267 -1.64 23.15 9.47
C GLY A 267 -2.67 22.39 10.33
N ARG A 268 -2.33 22.28 11.58
CA ARG A 268 -3.09 21.62 12.65
C ARG A 268 -4.54 22.04 12.67
N THR A 269 -5.43 21.07 12.57
CA THR A 269 -6.85 21.30 12.78
C THR A 269 -7.32 20.60 14.02
N ASN A 270 -7.63 21.38 15.03
CA ASN A 270 -8.41 20.92 16.18
C ASN A 270 -9.85 20.58 15.74
N TYR A 271 -10.05 19.40 15.14
CA TYR A 271 -11.41 18.89 14.87
C TYR A 271 -12.14 18.44 16.14
N PHE A 272 -11.44 18.46 17.30
CA PHE A 272 -11.85 17.73 18.50
C PHE A 272 -11.99 18.60 19.74
N LYS A 273 -12.12 19.92 19.62
CA LYS A 273 -12.58 20.71 20.76
C LYS A 273 -14.06 20.46 21.00
N LYS A 274 -14.26 19.74 22.11
CA LYS A 274 -15.48 19.51 22.89
C LYS A 274 -16.75 20.24 22.44
N GLY A 275 -17.76 19.48 22.14
CA GLY A 275 -19.17 19.80 22.33
C GLY A 275 -19.82 18.60 22.96
#